data_c932c61886092482fc492f9c81354a00
#
_entry.id   c932c61886092482fc492f9c81354a00
#
_cell.length_a   1.000
_cell.length_b   1.000
_cell.length_c   1.000
_cell.angle_alpha   90.00
_cell.angle_beta   90.00
_cell.angle_gamma   90.00
#
_symmetry.space_group_name_H-M   'P 1'
#
loop_
_entity.id
_entity.type
_entity.pdbx_description
1 polymer ?
#
loop_
_entity_poly.entity_id
_entity_poly.type
_entity_poly.pdbx_seq_one_letter_code
_entity_poly.pdbx_strand_id
1 'polypeptide(L)'
;RALGEWLQGLRKPVGIMAANDNRGRQVLEACRTYNLRVPDEVAVIGVDNDELLCRLSSPQLTSVEQGASKLGYAAAALLDQIMSGRKPRQRHFVIDPTGVVTRQSTDVLAIDDPKVAQAMVFIREHACDRIKVPDVVKAVAISRSGLEHRFASVLGYTIRTAIRQTQLERARGVIF
;
A
#
# COMPACT_ATOMS: atom_id res chain seq x y z
N ARG A 1 4.61 -5.12 -21.54
CA ARG A 1 5.23 -3.94 -22.17
C ARG A 1 4.26 -2.77 -22.18
N ALA A 2 3.07 -2.88 -22.78
CA ALA A 2 2.08 -1.80 -22.86
C ALA A 2 1.68 -1.20 -21.49
N LEU A 3 1.52 -2.02 -20.42
CA LEU A 3 1.19 -1.54 -19.08
C LEU A 3 2.28 -0.63 -18.49
N GLY A 4 3.55 -0.98 -18.66
CA GLY A 4 4.66 -0.17 -18.16
C GLY A 4 4.80 1.15 -18.89
N GLU A 5 4.67 1.16 -20.21
CA GLU A 5 4.68 2.38 -21.04
C GLU A 5 3.52 3.31 -20.64
N TRP A 6 2.34 2.76 -20.41
CA TRP A 6 1.19 3.52 -19.89
C TRP A 6 1.48 4.12 -18.53
N LEU A 7 2.02 3.34 -17.56
CA LEU A 7 2.39 3.82 -16.24
C LEU A 7 3.41 4.97 -16.29
N GLN A 8 4.42 4.89 -17.17
CA GLN A 8 5.39 5.96 -17.33
C GLN A 8 4.76 7.26 -17.84
N GLY A 9 3.78 7.18 -18.73
CA GLY A 9 3.07 8.34 -19.30
C GLY A 9 2.13 9.05 -18.32
N LEU A 10 1.77 8.44 -17.19
CA LEU A 10 0.89 9.07 -16.20
C LEU A 10 1.61 10.20 -15.44
N ARG A 11 0.87 11.29 -15.17
CA ARG A 11 1.35 12.33 -14.25
C ARG A 11 1.45 11.76 -12.83
N LYS A 12 2.56 12.00 -12.17
CA LYS A 12 2.81 11.52 -10.80
C LYS A 12 2.74 12.66 -9.78
N PRO A 13 2.39 12.35 -8.51
CA PRO A 13 2.01 11.04 -8.00
C PRO A 13 0.62 10.59 -8.50
N VAL A 14 0.37 9.27 -8.57
CA VAL A 14 -0.90 8.69 -9.03
C VAL A 14 -1.31 7.49 -8.18
N GLY A 15 -2.61 7.36 -7.91
CA GLY A 15 -3.21 6.17 -7.30
C GLY A 15 -3.85 5.28 -8.37
N ILE A 16 -3.61 3.98 -8.30
CA ILE A 16 -4.17 2.99 -9.20
C ILE A 16 -4.97 1.97 -8.40
N MET A 17 -6.26 1.84 -8.73
CA MET A 17 -7.09 0.77 -8.25
C MET A 17 -7.17 -0.32 -9.31
N ALA A 18 -6.66 -1.50 -9.00
CA ALA A 18 -6.73 -2.66 -9.87
C ALA A 18 -8.04 -3.42 -9.64
N ALA A 19 -8.55 -4.07 -10.70
CA ALA A 19 -9.81 -4.82 -10.64
C ALA A 19 -9.77 -6.00 -9.65
N ASN A 20 -8.59 -6.57 -9.42
CA ASN A 20 -8.33 -7.62 -8.42
C ASN A 20 -6.85 -7.65 -8.04
N ASP A 21 -6.49 -8.49 -7.06
CA ASP A 21 -5.12 -8.59 -6.54
C ASP A 21 -4.12 -9.11 -7.57
N ASN A 22 -4.53 -10.01 -8.47
CA ASN A 22 -3.69 -10.45 -9.57
C ASN A 22 -3.28 -9.30 -10.49
N ARG A 23 -4.21 -8.39 -10.81
CA ARG A 23 -3.94 -7.20 -11.60
C ARG A 23 -3.11 -6.18 -10.80
N GLY A 24 -3.38 -6.03 -9.49
CA GLY A 24 -2.57 -5.22 -8.60
C GLY A 24 -1.11 -5.66 -8.60
N ARG A 25 -0.85 -6.96 -8.47
CA ARG A 25 0.49 -7.55 -8.55
C ARG A 25 1.17 -7.28 -9.90
N GLN A 26 0.44 -7.37 -11.01
CA GLN A 26 0.97 -7.05 -12.35
C GLN A 26 1.38 -5.57 -12.47
N VAL A 27 0.60 -4.66 -11.85
CA VAL A 27 0.95 -3.23 -11.80
C VAL A 27 2.22 -3.02 -10.98
N LEU A 28 2.35 -3.66 -9.80
CA LEU A 28 3.56 -3.58 -8.97
C LEU A 28 4.79 -4.11 -9.71
N GLU A 29 4.67 -5.23 -10.42
CA GLU A 29 5.74 -5.81 -11.22
C GLU A 29 6.15 -4.88 -12.38
N ALA A 30 5.18 -4.25 -13.04
CA ALA A 30 5.46 -3.25 -14.07
C ALA A 30 6.16 -2.02 -13.48
N CYS A 31 5.72 -1.52 -12.31
CA CYS A 31 6.40 -0.45 -11.60
C CYS A 31 7.87 -0.80 -11.32
N ARG A 32 8.13 -2.01 -10.82
CA ARG A 32 9.48 -2.50 -10.55
C ARG A 32 10.34 -2.54 -11.82
N THR A 33 9.81 -3.07 -12.92
CA THR A 33 10.51 -3.20 -14.20
C THR A 33 10.87 -1.84 -14.80
N TYR A 34 10.03 -0.83 -14.59
CA TYR A 34 10.22 0.52 -15.12
C TYR A 34 10.78 1.51 -14.09
N ASN A 35 11.29 1.01 -12.94
CA ASN A 35 11.88 1.80 -11.86
C ASN A 35 10.96 2.90 -11.31
N LEU A 36 9.65 2.66 -11.28
CA LEU A 36 8.67 3.55 -10.65
C LEU A 36 8.54 3.20 -9.16
N ARG A 37 8.64 4.21 -8.31
CA ARG A 37 8.60 4.02 -6.85
C ARG A 37 7.16 3.82 -6.36
N VAL A 38 6.95 2.72 -5.66
CA VAL A 38 5.67 2.43 -4.99
C VAL A 38 5.92 2.52 -3.48
N PRO A 39 5.15 3.31 -2.73
CA PRO A 39 3.95 4.05 -3.14
C PRO A 39 4.17 5.49 -3.61
N ASP A 40 5.39 6.04 -3.55
CA ASP A 40 5.67 7.48 -3.66
C ASP A 40 5.26 8.10 -5.02
N GLU A 41 5.48 7.38 -6.12
CA GLU A 41 5.08 7.83 -7.46
C GLU A 41 3.78 7.17 -7.93
N VAL A 42 3.59 5.89 -7.54
CA VAL A 42 2.43 5.09 -7.92
C VAL A 42 1.93 4.33 -6.70
N ALA A 43 0.83 4.75 -6.10
CA ALA A 43 0.15 3.97 -5.06
C ALA A 43 -0.78 2.95 -5.72
N VAL A 44 -0.79 1.71 -5.22
CA VAL A 44 -1.57 0.62 -5.83
C VAL A 44 -2.45 -0.06 -4.80
N ILE A 45 -3.74 -0.20 -5.14
CA ILE A 45 -4.71 -0.98 -4.35
C ILE A 45 -5.33 -2.07 -5.22
N GLY A 46 -5.41 -3.28 -4.69
CA GLY A 46 -6.12 -4.42 -5.27
C GLY A 46 -7.52 -4.61 -4.69
N VAL A 47 -8.14 -5.70 -5.09
CA VAL A 47 -9.44 -6.16 -4.60
C VAL A 47 -9.37 -7.68 -4.46
N ASP A 48 -10.07 -8.25 -3.52
CA ASP A 48 -10.24 -9.65 -3.08
C ASP A 48 -9.59 -9.93 -1.72
N ASN A 49 -8.51 -9.25 -1.37
CA ASN A 49 -7.65 -9.51 -0.22
C ASN A 49 -7.16 -10.97 -0.18
N ASP A 50 -6.69 -11.48 -1.32
CA ASP A 50 -5.95 -12.74 -1.37
C ASP A 50 -4.65 -12.57 -0.56
N GLU A 51 -4.65 -13.14 0.64
CA GLU A 51 -3.59 -12.93 1.62
C GLU A 51 -2.22 -13.36 1.08
N LEU A 52 -2.19 -14.48 0.34
CA LEU A 52 -0.95 -15.00 -0.24
C LEU A 52 -0.41 -14.05 -1.33
N LEU A 53 -1.25 -13.67 -2.28
CA LEU A 53 -0.85 -12.74 -3.34
C LEU A 53 -0.44 -11.37 -2.79
N CYS A 54 -1.20 -10.84 -1.83
CA CYS A 54 -0.92 -9.54 -1.24
C CYS A 54 0.39 -9.52 -0.45
N ARG A 55 0.67 -10.55 0.34
CA ARG A 55 1.89 -10.65 1.15
C ARG A 55 3.14 -10.95 0.34
N LEU A 56 3.04 -11.76 -0.72
CA LEU A 56 4.16 -12.11 -1.61
C LEU A 56 4.48 -11.00 -2.62
N SER A 57 3.61 -10.00 -2.75
CA SER A 57 3.90 -8.83 -3.59
C SER A 57 5.00 -7.96 -2.98
N SER A 58 5.80 -7.32 -3.82
CA SER A 58 6.85 -6.39 -3.38
C SER A 58 6.69 -5.04 -4.10
N PRO A 59 6.30 -3.97 -3.34
CA PRO A 59 5.87 -3.96 -1.94
C PRO A 59 4.58 -4.73 -1.71
N GLN A 60 4.27 -5.08 -0.44
CA GLN A 60 3.04 -5.81 -0.10
C GLN A 60 1.80 -5.02 -0.52
N LEU A 61 0.86 -5.70 -1.20
CA LEU A 61 -0.30 -5.08 -1.83
C LEU A 61 -1.42 -4.79 -0.84
N THR A 62 -1.82 -3.53 -0.73
CA THR A 62 -3.07 -3.10 -0.10
C THR A 62 -4.25 -3.62 -0.92
N SER A 63 -5.29 -4.12 -0.27
CA SER A 63 -6.43 -4.67 -0.98
C SER A 63 -7.75 -4.44 -0.26
N VAL A 64 -8.81 -4.30 -1.05
CA VAL A 64 -10.21 -4.24 -0.57
C VAL A 64 -10.69 -5.65 -0.28
N GLU A 65 -11.21 -5.87 0.93
CA GLU A 65 -11.80 -7.13 1.33
C GLU A 65 -13.31 -7.13 1.02
N GLN A 66 -13.73 -7.98 0.10
CA GLN A 66 -15.10 -8.03 -0.42
C GLN A 66 -16.10 -8.72 0.52
N GLY A 67 -15.66 -9.33 1.62
CA GLY A 67 -16.54 -10.10 2.51
C GLY A 67 -16.97 -11.44 1.91
N ALA A 68 -16.05 -12.13 1.23
CA ALA A 68 -16.30 -13.41 0.52
C ALA A 68 -17.03 -14.47 1.37
N SER A 69 -16.71 -14.56 2.67
CA SER A 69 -17.40 -15.48 3.58
C SER A 69 -18.89 -15.14 3.74
N LYS A 70 -19.25 -13.86 3.86
CA LYS A 70 -20.64 -13.41 3.94
C LYS A 70 -21.37 -13.68 2.63
N LEU A 71 -20.69 -13.41 1.50
CA LEU A 71 -21.22 -13.67 0.16
C LEU A 71 -21.51 -15.17 -0.05
N GLY A 72 -20.54 -16.02 0.28
CA GLY A 72 -20.69 -17.47 0.18
C GLY A 72 -21.83 -18.01 1.05
N TYR A 73 -21.95 -17.55 2.29
CA TYR A 73 -23.02 -17.94 3.19
C TYR A 73 -24.41 -17.51 2.65
N ALA A 74 -24.54 -16.27 2.19
CA ALA A 74 -25.79 -15.78 1.62
C ALA A 74 -26.17 -16.53 0.34
N ALA A 75 -25.20 -16.83 -0.52
CA ALA A 75 -25.43 -17.60 -1.75
C ALA A 75 -25.89 -19.05 -1.43
N ALA A 76 -25.25 -19.71 -0.46
CA ALA A 76 -25.62 -21.05 -0.01
C ALA A 76 -27.03 -21.09 0.60
N ALA A 77 -27.36 -20.11 1.46
CA ALA A 77 -28.69 -20.00 2.05
C ALA A 77 -29.79 -19.77 0.99
N LEU A 78 -29.48 -18.97 -0.02
CA LEU A 78 -30.39 -18.74 -1.15
C LEU A 78 -30.59 -20.01 -1.98
N LEU A 79 -29.52 -20.76 -2.26
CA LEU A 79 -29.57 -22.03 -2.98
C LEU A 79 -30.39 -23.05 -2.21
N ASP A 80 -30.22 -23.19 -0.90
CA ASP A 80 -31.02 -24.08 -0.05
C ASP A 80 -32.51 -23.75 -0.12
N GLN A 81 -32.90 -22.48 -0.10
CA GLN A 81 -34.28 -22.06 -0.28
C GLN A 81 -34.85 -22.50 -1.64
N ILE A 82 -34.08 -22.30 -2.71
CA ILE A 82 -34.48 -22.68 -4.06
C ILE A 82 -34.63 -24.21 -4.18
N MET A 83 -33.67 -24.96 -3.66
CA MET A 83 -33.69 -26.42 -3.66
C MET A 83 -34.87 -27.00 -2.86
N SER A 84 -35.28 -26.30 -1.79
CA SER A 84 -36.47 -26.64 -1.00
C SER A 84 -37.82 -26.23 -1.67
N GLY A 85 -37.80 -25.76 -2.91
CA GLY A 85 -38.97 -25.31 -3.64
C GLY A 85 -39.55 -23.97 -3.20
N ARG A 86 -38.85 -23.24 -2.31
CA ARG A 86 -39.27 -21.91 -1.84
C ARG A 86 -38.83 -20.86 -2.86
N LYS A 87 -39.72 -19.95 -3.20
CA LYS A 87 -39.36 -18.80 -4.07
C LYS A 87 -38.68 -17.72 -3.22
N PRO A 88 -37.46 -17.32 -3.55
CA PRO A 88 -36.81 -16.22 -2.86
C PRO A 88 -37.62 -14.92 -3.01
N ARG A 89 -37.81 -14.19 -1.90
CA ARG A 89 -38.48 -12.88 -1.95
C ARG A 89 -37.61 -11.81 -2.62
N GLN A 90 -36.29 -11.93 -2.51
CA GLN A 90 -35.32 -11.02 -3.09
C GLN A 90 -34.39 -11.79 -4.05
N ARG A 91 -34.18 -11.23 -5.24
CA ARG A 91 -33.36 -11.86 -6.31
C ARG A 91 -31.97 -11.22 -6.42
N HIS A 92 -31.77 -10.07 -5.83
CA HIS A 92 -30.51 -9.35 -5.85
C HIS A 92 -30.10 -9.04 -4.42
N PHE A 93 -28.92 -9.51 -4.07
CA PHE A 93 -28.28 -9.23 -2.77
C PHE A 93 -27.02 -8.43 -3.03
N VAL A 94 -26.91 -7.29 -2.40
CA VAL A 94 -25.68 -6.51 -2.37
C VAL A 94 -25.03 -6.73 -1.02
N ILE A 95 -23.78 -7.17 -1.06
CA ILE A 95 -22.95 -7.35 0.14
C ILE A 95 -21.83 -6.34 0.06
N ASP A 96 -21.81 -5.42 1.00
CA ASP A 96 -20.78 -4.39 1.06
C ASP A 96 -19.42 -4.99 1.41
N PRO A 97 -18.32 -4.40 0.88
CA PRO A 97 -16.97 -4.75 1.31
C PRO A 97 -16.81 -4.62 2.82
N THR A 98 -16.01 -5.47 3.42
CA THR A 98 -15.76 -5.45 4.87
C THR A 98 -14.75 -4.39 5.28
N GLY A 99 -13.91 -3.93 4.33
CA GLY A 99 -12.95 -2.87 4.56
C GLY A 99 -11.78 -2.90 3.59
N VAL A 100 -10.74 -2.16 3.94
CA VAL A 100 -9.46 -2.13 3.23
C VAL A 100 -8.38 -2.63 4.16
N VAL A 101 -7.63 -3.65 3.73
CA VAL A 101 -6.45 -4.13 4.42
C VAL A 101 -5.24 -3.36 3.88
N THR A 102 -4.84 -2.33 4.63
CA THR A 102 -3.73 -1.45 4.25
C THR A 102 -2.39 -2.17 4.41
N ARG A 103 -1.54 -2.07 3.37
CA ARG A 103 -0.18 -2.58 3.33
C ARG A 103 0.75 -1.54 2.68
N GLN A 104 1.97 -1.94 2.32
CA GLN A 104 3.02 -1.05 1.85
C GLN A 104 2.69 -0.32 0.54
N SER A 105 1.89 -0.90 -0.36
CA SER A 105 1.66 -0.34 -1.70
C SER A 105 0.81 0.94 -1.73
N THR A 106 0.19 1.32 -0.62
CA THR A 106 -0.53 2.58 -0.44
C THR A 106 -0.08 3.35 0.79
N ASP A 107 1.01 2.95 1.44
CA ASP A 107 1.57 3.65 2.59
C ASP A 107 2.25 4.97 2.14
N VAL A 108 1.45 5.82 1.53
CA VAL A 108 1.85 7.17 1.12
C VAL A 108 1.80 8.06 2.35
N LEU A 109 2.95 8.56 2.77
CA LEU A 109 2.95 9.66 3.70
C LEU A 109 2.53 10.91 2.94
N ALA A 110 1.29 11.34 3.14
CA ALA A 110 0.85 12.67 2.72
C ALA A 110 1.55 13.71 3.60
N ILE A 111 2.80 14.01 3.26
CA ILE A 111 3.64 14.97 3.97
C ILE A 111 3.64 16.27 3.18
N ASP A 112 2.99 17.30 3.71
CA ASP A 112 2.91 18.62 3.07
C ASP A 112 4.27 19.34 3.01
N ASP A 113 5.20 19.01 3.93
CA ASP A 113 6.55 19.58 3.92
C ASP A 113 7.47 18.79 2.98
N PRO A 114 7.94 19.40 1.87
CA PRO A 114 8.76 18.71 0.87
C PRO A 114 10.09 18.21 1.43
N LYS A 115 10.65 18.86 2.47
CA LYS A 115 11.90 18.44 3.08
C LYS A 115 11.72 17.23 3.99
N VAL A 116 10.60 17.17 4.72
CA VAL A 116 10.23 15.98 5.50
C VAL A 116 9.88 14.81 4.58
N ALA A 117 9.15 15.05 3.49
CA ALA A 117 8.85 14.04 2.48
C ALA A 117 10.16 13.47 1.87
N GLN A 118 11.09 14.33 1.44
CA GLN A 118 12.40 13.91 0.91
C GLN A 118 13.21 13.08 1.93
N ALA A 119 13.18 13.46 3.19
CA ALA A 119 13.85 12.73 4.26
C ALA A 119 13.23 11.34 4.47
N MET A 120 11.90 11.23 4.45
CA MET A 120 11.21 9.96 4.60
C MET A 120 11.44 9.01 3.42
N VAL A 121 11.49 9.54 2.18
CA VAL A 121 11.88 8.76 1.00
C VAL A 121 13.29 8.20 1.18
N PHE A 122 14.26 9.05 1.55
CA PHE A 122 15.63 8.60 1.82
C PHE A 122 15.71 7.53 2.91
N ILE A 123 14.99 7.70 4.02
CA ILE A 123 14.94 6.72 5.12
C ILE A 123 14.40 5.37 4.62
N ARG A 124 13.34 5.38 3.80
CA ARG A 124 12.72 4.15 3.25
C ARG A 124 13.64 3.43 2.25
N GLU A 125 14.30 4.16 1.38
CA GLU A 125 15.23 3.60 0.39
C GLU A 125 16.45 2.96 1.05
N HIS A 126 16.95 3.54 2.16
CA HIS A 126 18.18 3.14 2.83
C HIS A 126 17.95 2.44 4.18
N ALA A 127 16.74 1.96 4.46
CA ALA A 127 16.41 1.35 5.76
C ALA A 127 17.34 0.19 6.14
N CYS A 128 17.84 -0.58 5.16
CA CYS A 128 18.74 -1.71 5.36
C CYS A 128 20.23 -1.30 5.49
N ASP A 129 20.59 -0.06 5.19
CA ASP A 129 21.99 0.40 5.09
C ASP A 129 22.57 0.95 6.41
N ARG A 130 21.91 0.68 7.54
CA ARG A 130 22.33 1.16 8.88
C ARG A 130 22.50 2.69 8.97
N ILE A 131 21.67 3.44 8.25
CA ILE A 131 21.70 4.91 8.23
C ILE A 131 21.52 5.51 9.62
N LYS A 132 22.08 6.71 9.79
CA LYS A 132 21.97 7.54 11.00
C LYS A 132 21.38 8.90 10.65
N VAL A 133 20.94 9.64 11.66
CA VAL A 133 20.38 11.00 11.49
C VAL A 133 21.27 11.94 10.64
N PRO A 134 22.62 11.97 10.78
CA PRO A 134 23.46 12.78 9.92
C PRO A 134 23.35 12.45 8.43
N ASP A 135 23.14 11.18 8.07
CA ASP A 135 23.02 10.75 6.67
C ASP A 135 21.74 11.32 6.04
N VAL A 136 20.63 11.29 6.79
CA VAL A 136 19.35 11.88 6.39
C VAL A 136 19.48 13.40 6.22
N VAL A 137 20.10 14.07 7.18
CA VAL A 137 20.35 15.53 7.15
C VAL A 137 21.15 15.91 5.92
N LYS A 138 22.21 15.16 5.61
CA LYS A 138 23.04 15.36 4.42
C LYS A 138 22.26 15.18 3.12
N ALA A 139 21.42 14.17 3.06
CA ALA A 139 20.60 13.87 1.86
C ALA A 139 19.57 14.97 1.55
N VAL A 140 19.03 15.62 2.59
CA VAL A 140 18.00 16.66 2.45
C VAL A 140 18.59 18.06 2.26
N ALA A 141 19.90 18.22 2.56
CA ALA A 141 20.65 19.48 2.44
C ALA A 141 20.02 20.66 3.21
N ILE A 142 19.62 20.43 4.48
CA ILE A 142 19.24 21.48 5.43
C ILE A 142 19.93 21.25 6.78
N SER A 143 19.86 22.24 7.68
CA SER A 143 20.45 22.11 9.02
C SER A 143 19.73 21.01 9.82
N ARG A 144 20.48 20.35 10.71
CA ARG A 144 19.94 19.29 11.57
C ARG A 144 18.77 19.80 12.43
N SER A 145 18.93 20.92 13.09
CA SER A 145 17.88 21.53 13.92
C SER A 145 16.63 21.88 13.09
N GLY A 146 16.83 22.40 11.88
CA GLY A 146 15.74 22.71 10.96
C GLY A 146 14.94 21.47 10.54
N LEU A 147 15.63 20.35 10.24
CA LEU A 147 14.96 19.09 9.91
C LEU A 147 14.26 18.48 11.13
N GLU A 148 14.90 18.45 12.30
CA GLU A 148 14.30 17.94 13.54
C GLU A 148 13.04 18.71 13.93
N HIS A 149 13.06 20.05 13.82
CA HIS A 149 11.88 20.88 14.08
C HIS A 149 10.71 20.54 13.12
N ARG A 150 11.00 20.46 11.82
CA ARG A 150 9.97 20.11 10.80
C ARG A 150 9.42 18.72 11.03
N PHE A 151 10.25 17.72 11.34
CA PHE A 151 9.80 16.37 11.67
C PHE A 151 8.84 16.35 12.87
N ALA A 152 9.19 17.04 13.94
CA ALA A 152 8.35 17.14 15.14
C ALA A 152 7.01 17.84 14.84
N SER A 153 7.06 18.92 14.04
CA SER A 153 5.86 19.68 13.67
C SER A 153 4.92 18.91 12.76
N VAL A 154 5.45 18.20 11.77
CA VAL A 154 4.65 17.55 10.70
C VAL A 154 4.24 16.13 11.07
N LEU A 155 5.15 15.35 11.68
CA LEU A 155 4.96 13.94 11.96
C LEU A 155 4.74 13.62 13.45
N GLY A 156 5.04 14.56 14.36
CA GLY A 156 4.90 14.35 15.79
C GLY A 156 5.97 13.46 16.44
N TYR A 157 6.99 13.03 15.67
CA TYR A 157 8.09 12.18 16.16
C TYR A 157 9.43 12.58 15.57
N THR A 158 10.53 11.98 16.06
CA THR A 158 11.89 12.35 15.67
C THR A 158 12.37 11.58 14.44
N ILE A 159 13.37 12.11 13.73
CA ILE A 159 14.05 11.44 12.61
C ILE A 159 14.59 10.05 13.06
N ARG A 160 15.14 9.96 14.27
CA ARG A 160 15.63 8.70 14.82
C ARG A 160 14.52 7.66 14.99
N THR A 161 13.33 8.10 15.42
CA THR A 161 12.14 7.26 15.53
C THR A 161 11.71 6.75 14.16
N ALA A 162 11.66 7.63 13.14
CA ALA A 162 11.36 7.28 11.78
C ALA A 162 12.29 6.17 11.22
N ILE A 163 13.62 6.38 11.36
CA ILE A 163 14.62 5.38 10.94
C ILE A 163 14.34 4.02 11.59
N ARG A 164 14.13 4.02 12.93
CA ARG A 164 13.90 2.77 13.67
C ARG A 164 12.61 2.07 13.28
N GLN A 165 11.53 2.81 13.10
CA GLN A 165 10.24 2.25 12.67
C GLN A 165 10.36 1.61 11.28
N THR A 166 10.93 2.33 10.31
CA THR A 166 11.11 1.82 8.96
C THR A 166 12.00 0.57 8.92
N GLN A 167 13.07 0.53 9.74
CA GLN A 167 13.91 -0.66 9.87
C GLN A 167 13.16 -1.87 10.45
N LEU A 168 12.31 -1.64 11.46
CA LEU A 168 11.49 -2.70 12.06
C LEU A 168 10.43 -3.22 11.09
N GLU A 169 9.79 -2.34 10.31
CA GLU A 169 8.81 -2.73 9.28
C GLU A 169 9.46 -3.57 8.18
N ARG A 170 10.65 -3.18 7.70
CA ARG A 170 11.42 -3.96 6.73
C ARG A 170 11.82 -5.33 7.29
N ALA A 171 12.28 -5.40 8.53
CA ALA A 171 12.65 -6.66 9.18
C ALA A 171 11.43 -7.60 9.32
N ARG A 172 10.26 -7.07 9.70
CA ARG A 172 9.02 -7.86 9.76
C ARG A 172 8.59 -8.40 8.40
N GLY A 173 8.75 -7.63 7.34
CA GLY A 173 8.41 -8.05 5.98
C GLY A 173 9.33 -9.13 5.38
N VAL A 174 10.46 -9.43 6.01
CA VAL A 174 11.42 -10.48 5.60
C VAL A 174 11.19 -11.80 6.36
N ILE A 175 10.54 -11.74 7.53
CA ILE A 175 10.39 -12.90 8.43
C ILE A 175 9.06 -13.66 8.21
N PHE A 176 8.11 -13.09 7.44
CA PHE A 176 6.81 -13.73 7.18
C PHE A 176 6.52 -13.88 5.70
#